data_dbd45fdb4f7e103d47559959aa5976d5
#
_entry.id   dbd45fdb4f7e103d47559959aa5976d5
#
_cell.length_a   1.000
_cell.length_b   1.000
_cell.length_c   1.000
_cell.angle_alpha   90.00
_cell.angle_beta   90.00
_cell.angle_gamma   90.00
#
_symmetry.space_group_name_H-M   'P 1'
#
loop_
_entity.id
_entity.type
_entity.pdbx_description
1 polymer ?
#
loop_
_entity_poly.entity_id
_entity_poly.type
_entity_poly.pdbx_seq_one_letter_code
_entity_poly.pdbx_strand_id
1 'polypeptide(L)'
;MMATIRVLGSLFALFGAVCFGCVALSEGGQSMSKPDWCKPLPRPEYKSLERVTVPDPWFEVYKVAPDTFAIYEPHQAEEVISYLILGKEKALLFDTGMGISDIRKLVSGLTTLPVIVLNSHTHNDHVGGNWQFDTIYSMDTDFSRQNAKGSTADAQDELAPGQICGELPKNFDAKTYRTKPWTITKYVHDGDTIELDSRTIEIISTPGHTPDAICLRDRANGLLFTGDTYYPAAIWLYRPETDLHAYAKSIARLAALAPQTKIVIGAHNIPVAPPSVLSGLPAAFADLRAGKATCKPDSPGKKRCTIRDYTFFLAATP
;
A
#
# COMPACT_ATOMS: atom_id res chain seq x y z
N MET A 1 29.83 -33.02 89.08
CA MET A 1 28.83 -33.66 89.93
C MET A 1 27.50 -33.69 89.17
N MET A 2 27.00 -34.90 88.92
CA MET A 2 25.60 -35.24 88.56
C MET A 2 25.03 -34.68 87.29
N ALA A 3 24.33 -35.38 86.48
CA ALA A 3 24.00 -36.82 86.29
C ALA A 3 23.20 -36.88 85.00
N THR A 4 23.47 -37.91 84.27
CA THR A 4 22.86 -38.28 82.99
C THR A 4 21.41 -38.73 83.16
N ILE A 5 20.52 -38.35 82.22
CA ILE A 5 19.39 -39.21 81.88
C ILE A 5 19.18 -39.15 80.37
N ARG A 6 19.28 -40.31 79.71
CA ARG A 6 18.90 -40.59 78.35
C ARG A 6 17.41 -40.94 78.28
N VAL A 7 16.67 -40.35 77.32
CA VAL A 7 15.36 -40.88 76.91
C VAL A 7 15.42 -41.09 75.36
N LEU A 8 15.29 -42.37 75.00
CA LEU A 8 15.05 -42.79 73.61
C LEU A 8 13.61 -42.44 73.24
N GLY A 9 13.46 -41.75 72.13
CA GLY A 9 12.18 -41.58 71.50
C GLY A 9 12.29 -41.94 70.01
N SER A 10 11.60 -43.05 69.68
CA SER A 10 11.52 -43.53 68.26
C SER A 10 10.75 -42.57 67.39
N LEU A 11 11.38 -42.12 66.34
CA LEU A 11 10.67 -41.36 65.27
C LEU A 11 10.27 -42.31 64.14
N PHE A 12 8.97 -42.46 63.91
CA PHE A 12 8.40 -43.04 62.72
C PHE A 12 8.53 -42.05 61.58
N ALA A 13 9.26 -42.43 60.51
CA ALA A 13 9.32 -41.67 59.30
C ALA A 13 8.14 -42.03 58.40
N LEU A 14 7.22 -41.12 58.25
CA LEU A 14 6.20 -41.18 57.17
C LEU A 14 6.83 -40.61 55.83
N PHE A 15 7.03 -41.50 54.89
CA PHE A 15 7.33 -41.10 53.51
C PHE A 15 6.04 -40.66 52.84
N GLY A 16 5.85 -39.34 52.71
CA GLY A 16 4.83 -38.74 51.83
C GLY A 16 5.32 -38.71 50.44
N ALA A 17 4.74 -39.48 49.51
CA ALA A 17 4.96 -39.41 48.11
C ALA A 17 4.32 -38.11 47.56
N VAL A 18 5.13 -37.12 47.23
CA VAL A 18 4.69 -35.93 46.51
C VAL A 18 4.61 -36.29 45.02
N CYS A 19 3.38 -36.55 44.53
CA CYS A 19 3.12 -36.59 43.09
C CYS A 19 3.33 -35.19 42.50
N PHE A 20 4.43 -34.98 41.78
CA PHE A 20 4.56 -33.85 40.87
C PHE A 20 3.59 -34.04 39.68
N GLY A 21 2.44 -33.43 39.78
CA GLY A 21 1.55 -33.30 38.64
C GLY A 21 2.22 -32.42 37.59
N CYS A 22 2.64 -33.01 36.45
CA CYS A 22 2.98 -32.26 35.25
C CYS A 22 1.73 -31.49 34.78
N VAL A 23 1.66 -30.21 35.11
CA VAL A 23 0.75 -29.30 34.44
C VAL A 23 1.34 -29.08 33.06
N ALA A 24 0.81 -29.78 32.06
CA ALA A 24 1.05 -29.46 30.67
C ALA A 24 0.43 -28.07 30.41
N LEU A 25 1.26 -27.04 30.35
CA LEU A 25 0.87 -25.75 29.78
C LEU A 25 0.56 -26.02 28.30
N SER A 26 -0.71 -26.20 27.97
CA SER A 26 -1.16 -26.10 26.60
C SER A 26 -0.93 -24.64 26.19
N GLU A 27 0.12 -24.40 25.41
CA GLU A 27 0.21 -23.22 24.61
C GLU A 27 -0.97 -23.24 23.64
N GLY A 28 -2.09 -22.73 24.07
CA GLY A 28 -3.22 -22.41 23.24
C GLY A 28 -2.81 -21.25 22.37
N GLY A 29 -2.21 -21.55 21.21
CA GLY A 29 -2.07 -20.60 20.13
C GLY A 29 -3.46 -20.10 19.80
N GLN A 30 -3.84 -18.92 20.29
CA GLN A 30 -5.01 -18.22 19.82
C GLN A 30 -4.76 -17.97 18.33
N SER A 31 -5.45 -18.72 17.49
CA SER A 31 -5.58 -18.39 16.08
C SER A 31 -6.19 -16.99 16.03
N MET A 32 -5.36 -15.97 15.84
CA MET A 32 -5.84 -14.61 15.64
C MET A 32 -6.77 -14.65 14.43
N SER A 33 -8.03 -14.28 14.63
CA SER A 33 -8.98 -14.20 13.53
C SER A 33 -8.43 -13.25 12.48
N LYS A 34 -8.54 -13.63 11.19
CA LYS A 34 -8.12 -12.76 10.09
C LYS A 34 -8.76 -11.38 10.24
N PRO A 35 -8.01 -10.29 10.01
CA PRO A 35 -8.57 -8.93 9.97
C PRO A 35 -9.76 -8.84 9.01
N ASP A 36 -10.70 -7.94 9.29
CA ASP A 36 -11.93 -7.84 8.49
C ASP A 36 -11.65 -7.47 7.03
N TRP A 37 -10.66 -6.62 6.78
CA TRP A 37 -10.24 -6.23 5.43
C TRP A 37 -9.68 -7.42 4.60
N CYS A 38 -9.09 -8.39 5.27
CA CYS A 38 -8.49 -9.58 4.67
C CYS A 38 -9.54 -10.66 4.28
N LYS A 39 -10.77 -10.61 4.86
CA LYS A 39 -11.80 -11.62 4.62
C LYS A 39 -12.29 -11.71 3.16
N PRO A 40 -12.46 -10.60 2.44
CA PRO A 40 -12.93 -10.65 1.05
C PRO A 40 -11.85 -11.05 0.03
N LEU A 41 -10.60 -11.27 0.45
CA LEU A 41 -9.52 -11.61 -0.47
C LEU A 41 -9.58 -13.08 -0.93
N PRO A 42 -9.26 -13.37 -2.21
CA PRO A 42 -9.01 -12.42 -3.30
C PRO A 42 -10.30 -11.69 -3.71
N ARG A 43 -10.19 -10.39 -4.00
CA ARG A 43 -11.34 -9.58 -4.41
C ARG A 43 -11.93 -10.11 -5.71
N PRO A 44 -13.29 -10.11 -5.85
CA PRO A 44 -13.95 -10.75 -7.00
C PRO A 44 -13.58 -10.11 -8.34
N GLU A 45 -13.20 -8.84 -8.37
CA GLU A 45 -12.84 -8.08 -9.56
C GLU A 45 -11.60 -8.67 -10.26
N TYR A 46 -10.69 -9.25 -9.51
CA TYR A 46 -9.48 -9.90 -10.06
C TYR A 46 -9.79 -11.15 -10.89
N LYS A 47 -10.95 -11.78 -10.71
CA LYS A 47 -11.36 -12.98 -11.46
C LYS A 47 -11.47 -12.74 -12.97
N SER A 48 -11.71 -11.51 -13.38
CA SER A 48 -11.81 -11.12 -14.79
C SER A 48 -10.45 -10.83 -15.45
N LEU A 49 -9.36 -10.79 -14.67
CA LEU A 49 -8.02 -10.47 -15.13
C LEU A 49 -7.19 -11.73 -15.36
N GLU A 50 -6.32 -11.70 -16.37
CA GLU A 50 -5.35 -12.75 -16.62
C GLU A 50 -4.26 -12.70 -15.54
N ARG A 51 -4.18 -13.76 -14.72
CA ARG A 51 -3.14 -13.89 -13.69
C ARG A 51 -1.85 -14.43 -14.30
N VAL A 52 -0.74 -13.76 -14.00
CA VAL A 52 0.61 -14.21 -14.35
C VAL A 52 1.21 -14.95 -13.17
N THR A 53 1.68 -16.18 -13.39
CA THR A 53 2.34 -16.96 -12.33
C THR A 53 3.72 -16.39 -12.03
N VAL A 54 3.98 -16.08 -10.76
CA VAL A 54 5.25 -15.56 -10.27
C VAL A 54 5.73 -16.41 -9.08
N PRO A 55 7.06 -16.54 -8.86
CA PRO A 55 7.59 -17.41 -7.82
C PRO A 55 7.47 -16.84 -6.40
N ASP A 56 7.36 -15.53 -6.25
CA ASP A 56 7.26 -14.87 -4.94
C ASP A 56 5.79 -14.81 -4.50
N PRO A 57 5.40 -15.51 -3.43
CA PRO A 57 4.01 -15.57 -2.98
C PRO A 57 3.51 -14.27 -2.32
N TRP A 58 4.41 -13.32 -2.03
CA TRP A 58 4.03 -12.00 -1.52
C TRP A 58 3.26 -11.19 -2.55
N PHE A 59 3.55 -11.40 -3.83
CA PHE A 59 2.93 -10.66 -4.93
C PHE A 59 1.92 -11.52 -5.70
N GLU A 60 0.88 -10.88 -6.16
CA GLU A 60 0.03 -11.37 -7.23
C GLU A 60 0.17 -10.45 -8.45
N VAL A 61 0.35 -11.03 -9.64
CA VAL A 61 0.54 -10.25 -10.87
C VAL A 61 -0.60 -10.51 -11.84
N TYR A 62 -1.15 -9.43 -12.38
CA TYR A 62 -2.29 -9.49 -13.30
C TYR A 62 -2.04 -8.61 -14.52
N LYS A 63 -2.41 -9.10 -15.71
CA LYS A 63 -2.42 -8.29 -16.92
C LYS A 63 -3.69 -7.43 -16.96
N VAL A 64 -3.53 -6.12 -16.95
CA VAL A 64 -4.65 -5.15 -16.92
C VAL A 64 -4.90 -4.48 -18.27
N ALA A 65 -3.88 -4.46 -19.15
CA ALA A 65 -3.97 -3.99 -20.52
C ALA A 65 -2.83 -4.63 -21.34
N PRO A 66 -2.75 -4.46 -22.68
CA PRO A 66 -1.61 -4.87 -23.46
C PRO A 66 -0.32 -4.30 -22.87
N ASP A 67 0.68 -5.16 -22.66
CA ASP A 67 2.00 -4.81 -22.13
C ASP A 67 1.96 -3.99 -20.82
N THR A 68 0.94 -4.26 -19.97
CA THR A 68 0.73 -3.55 -18.72
C THR A 68 0.29 -4.53 -17.64
N PHE A 69 1.07 -4.61 -16.56
CA PHE A 69 0.89 -5.55 -15.47
C PHE A 69 0.67 -4.81 -14.16
N ALA A 70 -0.35 -5.21 -13.41
CA ALA A 70 -0.55 -4.84 -12.01
C ALA A 70 0.24 -5.81 -11.13
N ILE A 71 1.07 -5.29 -10.25
CA ILE A 71 1.82 -6.02 -9.21
C ILE A 71 1.15 -5.67 -7.88
N TYR A 72 0.37 -6.58 -7.37
CA TYR A 72 -0.50 -6.41 -6.22
C TYR A 72 0.10 -7.06 -4.97
N GLU A 73 0.02 -6.38 -3.83
CA GLU A 73 0.46 -6.87 -2.51
C GLU A 73 -0.75 -7.19 -1.61
N PRO A 74 -1.41 -8.36 -1.74
CA PRO A 74 -2.65 -8.70 -1.03
C PRO A 74 -2.46 -9.01 0.46
N HIS A 75 -1.24 -9.02 0.94
CA HIS A 75 -0.92 -9.46 2.30
C HIS A 75 -0.79 -8.32 3.31
N GLN A 76 -0.92 -7.07 2.87
CA GLN A 76 -0.86 -5.87 3.70
C GLN A 76 -2.10 -4.99 3.49
N ALA A 77 -2.57 -4.29 4.51
CA ALA A 77 -3.87 -3.62 4.56
C ALA A 77 -4.06 -2.48 3.54
N GLU A 78 -2.97 -1.88 3.07
CA GLU A 78 -3.02 -0.89 1.98
C GLU A 78 -3.42 -1.54 0.65
N GLU A 79 -3.17 -2.84 0.49
CA GLU A 79 -3.45 -3.55 -0.75
C GLU A 79 -2.90 -2.79 -1.97
N VAL A 80 -1.67 -2.27 -1.84
CA VAL A 80 -1.04 -1.41 -2.85
C VAL A 80 -0.77 -2.16 -4.14
N ILE A 81 -0.86 -1.45 -5.25
CA ILE A 81 -0.66 -1.98 -6.59
C ILE A 81 0.34 -1.10 -7.34
N SER A 82 1.49 -1.68 -7.65
CA SER A 82 2.47 -1.09 -8.57
C SER A 82 2.18 -1.53 -10.01
N TYR A 83 2.63 -0.78 -11.01
CA TYR A 83 2.35 -1.10 -12.41
C TYR A 83 3.62 -1.17 -13.24
N LEU A 84 3.85 -2.33 -13.88
CA LEU A 84 4.90 -2.49 -14.87
C LEU A 84 4.33 -2.25 -16.28
N ILE A 85 4.83 -1.21 -16.94
CA ILE A 85 4.39 -0.76 -18.26
C ILE A 85 5.55 -1.00 -19.24
N LEU A 86 5.37 -1.97 -20.14
CA LEU A 86 6.42 -2.34 -21.09
C LEU A 86 6.33 -1.47 -22.35
N GLY A 87 7.45 -0.93 -22.77
CA GLY A 87 7.67 -0.43 -24.10
C GLY A 87 8.42 -1.44 -24.95
N LYS A 88 9.08 -0.97 -26.02
CA LYS A 88 9.90 -1.82 -26.90
C LYS A 88 11.34 -1.98 -26.38
N GLU A 89 11.93 -0.92 -25.88
CA GLU A 89 13.33 -0.88 -25.46
C GLU A 89 13.52 -0.53 -23.98
N LYS A 90 12.46 -0.03 -23.33
CA LYS A 90 12.43 0.35 -21.89
C LYS A 90 11.10 -0.03 -21.28
N ALA A 91 11.10 -0.17 -19.97
CA ALA A 91 9.91 -0.33 -19.15
C ALA A 91 9.80 0.78 -18.12
N LEU A 92 8.58 1.14 -17.75
CA LEU A 92 8.28 2.02 -16.64
C LEU A 92 7.66 1.19 -15.52
N LEU A 93 8.22 1.26 -14.32
CA LEU A 93 7.60 0.77 -13.10
C LEU A 93 7.00 1.97 -12.37
N PHE A 94 5.68 2.03 -12.33
CA PHE A 94 4.92 3.06 -11.63
C PHE A 94 4.58 2.54 -10.24
N ASP A 95 5.20 3.12 -9.22
CA ASP A 95 5.31 2.69 -7.84
C ASP A 95 6.14 1.42 -7.61
N THR A 96 6.56 1.21 -6.37
CA THR A 96 7.42 0.09 -5.96
C THR A 96 6.92 -0.61 -4.70
N GLY A 97 5.67 -0.34 -4.32
CA GLY A 97 5.00 -1.01 -3.21
C GLY A 97 5.61 -0.76 -1.84
N MET A 98 5.27 -1.65 -0.93
CA MET A 98 5.66 -1.59 0.48
C MET A 98 7.17 -1.82 0.71
N GLY A 99 7.86 -2.50 -0.21
CA GLY A 99 9.26 -2.91 0.00
C GLY A 99 9.43 -4.04 1.02
N ILE A 100 8.36 -4.77 1.32
CA ILE A 100 8.37 -5.95 2.19
C ILE A 100 9.02 -7.14 1.47
N SER A 101 8.79 -7.28 0.16
CA SER A 101 9.49 -8.27 -0.65
C SER A 101 10.29 -7.63 -1.79
N ASP A 102 11.04 -8.44 -2.54
CA ASP A 102 11.97 -7.99 -3.57
C ASP A 102 11.25 -7.76 -4.91
N ILE A 103 10.70 -6.56 -5.07
CA ILE A 103 10.00 -6.16 -6.30
C ILE A 103 10.95 -6.09 -7.51
N ARG A 104 12.24 -5.74 -7.32
CA ARG A 104 13.21 -5.75 -8.43
C ARG A 104 13.41 -7.14 -9.00
N LYS A 105 13.53 -8.14 -8.13
CA LYS A 105 13.64 -9.54 -8.54
C LYS A 105 12.38 -10.00 -9.27
N LEU A 106 11.19 -9.64 -8.77
CA LEU A 106 9.92 -9.91 -9.43
C LEU A 106 9.90 -9.32 -10.84
N VAL A 107 10.18 -8.01 -10.97
CA VAL A 107 10.18 -7.27 -12.24
C VAL A 107 11.20 -7.87 -13.22
N SER A 108 12.39 -8.28 -12.74
CA SER A 108 13.40 -8.95 -13.57
C SER A 108 12.95 -10.32 -14.11
N GLY A 109 11.98 -10.94 -13.46
CA GLY A 109 11.32 -12.16 -13.95
C GLY A 109 10.25 -11.90 -15.03
N LEU A 110 9.73 -10.66 -15.09
CA LEU A 110 8.69 -10.26 -16.04
C LEU A 110 9.26 -9.60 -17.31
N THR A 111 10.42 -8.95 -17.19
CA THR A 111 11.08 -8.27 -18.33
C THR A 111 12.59 -8.20 -18.16
N THR A 112 13.30 -8.18 -19.30
CA THR A 112 14.74 -7.91 -19.37
C THR A 112 15.05 -6.47 -19.79
N LEU A 113 14.04 -5.66 -20.03
CA LEU A 113 14.19 -4.26 -20.44
C LEU A 113 14.78 -3.42 -19.31
N PRO A 114 15.55 -2.37 -19.61
CA PRO A 114 15.91 -1.34 -18.63
C PRO A 114 14.66 -0.72 -18.02
N VAL A 115 14.60 -0.64 -16.68
CA VAL A 115 13.45 -0.16 -15.93
C VAL A 115 13.69 1.25 -15.42
N ILE A 116 12.79 2.15 -15.70
CA ILE A 116 12.65 3.47 -15.08
C ILE A 116 11.59 3.34 -13.99
N VAL A 117 11.89 3.74 -12.77
CA VAL A 117 10.89 3.88 -11.70
C VAL A 117 10.37 5.32 -11.71
N LEU A 118 9.07 5.48 -11.56
CA LEU A 118 8.40 6.75 -11.27
C LEU A 118 7.29 6.50 -10.27
N ASN A 119 7.22 7.28 -9.20
CA ASN A 119 6.18 7.09 -8.19
C ASN A 119 4.99 8.01 -8.45
N SER A 120 3.78 7.50 -8.16
CA SER A 120 2.56 8.28 -8.17
C SER A 120 2.62 9.41 -7.14
N HIS A 121 3.26 9.15 -6.02
CA HIS A 121 3.65 10.07 -4.96
C HIS A 121 4.64 9.37 -4.03
N THR A 122 5.09 10.03 -2.97
CA THR A 122 6.17 9.48 -2.15
C THR A 122 5.75 9.07 -0.73
N HIS A 123 4.53 8.59 -0.53
CA HIS A 123 4.20 7.83 0.68
C HIS A 123 4.96 6.50 0.73
N ASN A 124 5.15 5.97 1.93
CA ASN A 124 5.97 4.79 2.20
C ASN A 124 5.54 3.53 1.44
N ASP A 125 4.26 3.34 1.23
CA ASP A 125 3.67 2.20 0.54
C ASP A 125 3.82 2.25 -1.01
N HIS A 126 4.23 3.40 -1.56
CA HIS A 126 4.53 3.58 -2.99
C HIS A 126 6.01 3.58 -3.31
N VAL A 127 6.88 3.83 -2.31
CA VAL A 127 8.33 3.99 -2.52
C VAL A 127 9.18 2.96 -1.78
N GLY A 128 8.55 2.00 -1.11
CA GLY A 128 9.23 1.03 -0.25
C GLY A 128 10.31 0.21 -0.97
N GLY A 129 10.12 -0.09 -2.25
CA GLY A 129 11.08 -0.79 -3.09
C GLY A 129 12.04 0.09 -3.89
N ASN A 130 11.94 1.43 -3.84
CA ASN A 130 12.75 2.35 -4.65
C ASN A 130 14.26 2.08 -4.53
N TRP A 131 14.76 1.84 -3.32
CA TRP A 131 16.17 1.58 -3.04
C TRP A 131 16.76 0.40 -3.82
N GLN A 132 15.93 -0.42 -4.45
CA GLN A 132 16.35 -1.58 -5.25
C GLN A 132 16.68 -1.19 -6.69
N PHE A 133 16.41 0.05 -7.12
CA PHE A 133 16.54 0.50 -8.50
C PHE A 133 17.55 1.65 -8.65
N ASP A 134 18.16 1.70 -9.83
CA ASP A 134 19.23 2.68 -10.13
C ASP A 134 18.73 3.90 -10.89
N THR A 135 17.53 3.83 -11.52
CA THR A 135 16.94 4.91 -12.32
C THR A 135 15.58 5.26 -11.76
N ILE A 136 15.50 6.35 -11.00
CA ILE A 136 14.29 6.77 -10.30
C ILE A 136 13.98 8.22 -10.66
N TYR A 137 12.80 8.43 -11.23
CA TYR A 137 12.24 9.73 -11.51
C TYR A 137 11.24 10.13 -10.42
N SER A 138 11.11 11.41 -10.13
CA SER A 138 10.19 11.94 -9.14
C SER A 138 9.77 13.36 -9.48
N MET A 139 8.61 13.79 -8.99
CA MET A 139 8.22 15.19 -9.05
C MET A 139 9.23 16.08 -8.32
N ASP A 140 9.47 17.27 -8.85
CA ASP A 140 10.35 18.27 -8.24
C ASP A 140 9.64 19.03 -7.13
N THR A 141 9.55 18.41 -5.95
CA THR A 141 8.92 19.00 -4.75
C THR A 141 9.82 18.82 -3.53
N ASP A 142 9.63 19.67 -2.51
CA ASP A 142 10.30 19.46 -1.22
C ASP A 142 9.84 18.19 -0.53
N PHE A 143 8.57 17.80 -0.73
CA PHE A 143 7.99 16.58 -0.18
C PHE A 143 8.70 15.34 -0.70
N SER A 144 8.87 15.20 -2.03
CA SER A 144 9.59 14.07 -2.62
C SER A 144 11.07 14.04 -2.22
N ARG A 145 11.74 15.21 -2.16
CA ARG A 145 13.14 15.32 -1.69
C ARG A 145 13.30 14.90 -0.23
N GLN A 146 12.32 15.22 0.63
CA GLN A 146 12.36 14.84 2.03
C GLN A 146 12.12 13.33 2.18
N ASN A 147 11.13 12.78 1.50
CA ASN A 147 10.78 11.36 1.60
C ASN A 147 11.87 10.45 1.01
N ALA A 148 12.61 10.92 0.00
CA ALA A 148 13.77 10.20 -0.53
C ALA A 148 14.88 9.91 0.50
N LYS A 149 14.88 10.59 1.65
CA LYS A 149 15.80 10.29 2.76
C LYS A 149 15.40 9.06 3.56
N GLY A 150 14.22 8.50 3.28
CA GLY A 150 13.63 7.37 4.00
C GLY A 150 12.97 7.76 5.31
N SER A 151 12.15 6.86 5.83
CA SER A 151 11.40 7.00 7.08
C SER A 151 11.35 5.67 7.82
N THR A 152 11.32 5.73 9.16
CA THR A 152 11.12 4.55 10.01
C THR A 152 9.71 4.52 10.60
N ALA A 153 9.19 5.66 11.03
CA ALA A 153 7.94 5.74 11.78
C ALA A 153 6.74 5.24 10.96
N ASP A 154 6.50 5.84 9.80
CA ASP A 154 5.35 5.47 8.95
C ASP A 154 5.43 3.99 8.52
N ALA A 155 6.61 3.52 8.13
CA ALA A 155 6.80 2.13 7.74
C ALA A 155 6.49 1.12 8.87
N GLN A 156 6.82 1.44 10.12
CA GLN A 156 6.52 0.55 11.25
C GLN A 156 5.01 0.50 11.56
N ASP A 157 4.27 1.59 11.34
CA ASP A 157 2.82 1.62 11.51
C ASP A 157 2.12 0.65 10.56
N GLU A 158 2.68 0.42 9.36
CA GLU A 158 2.16 -0.54 8.38
C GLU A 158 2.31 -2.02 8.81
N LEU A 159 3.11 -2.29 9.83
CA LEU A 159 3.25 -3.62 10.43
C LEU A 159 2.48 -3.78 11.74
N ALA A 160 1.71 -2.78 12.15
CA ALA A 160 0.92 -2.82 13.37
C ALA A 160 -0.05 -4.03 13.38
N PRO A 161 -0.51 -4.49 14.56
CA PRO A 161 -1.46 -5.58 14.66
C PRO A 161 -2.71 -5.34 13.80
N GLY A 162 -3.04 -6.31 12.95
CA GLY A 162 -4.18 -6.22 12.04
C GLY A 162 -3.85 -5.66 10.65
N GLN A 163 -2.62 -5.20 10.40
CA GLN A 163 -2.21 -4.70 9.08
C GLN A 163 -1.73 -5.81 8.13
N ILE A 164 -1.41 -6.98 8.64
CA ILE A 164 -0.90 -8.10 7.83
C ILE A 164 -1.95 -9.22 7.74
N CYS A 165 -2.16 -9.72 6.52
CA CYS A 165 -2.99 -10.87 6.20
C CYS A 165 -2.11 -12.09 5.86
N GLY A 166 -2.02 -13.04 6.78
CA GLY A 166 -1.16 -14.21 6.64
C GLY A 166 0.23 -14.02 7.23
N GLU A 167 1.25 -14.53 6.55
CA GLU A 167 2.62 -14.51 7.04
C GLU A 167 3.49 -13.55 6.23
N LEU A 168 4.37 -12.85 6.91
CA LEU A 168 5.42 -12.06 6.26
C LEU A 168 6.45 -13.00 5.58
N PRO A 169 7.16 -12.52 4.53
CA PRO A 169 8.21 -13.31 3.89
C PRO A 169 9.27 -13.77 4.91
N LYS A 170 9.73 -15.02 4.79
CA LYS A 170 10.65 -15.65 5.78
C LYS A 170 11.93 -14.87 6.05
N ASN A 171 12.41 -14.12 5.05
CA ASN A 171 13.64 -13.34 5.17
C ASN A 171 13.38 -11.85 5.49
N PHE A 172 12.15 -11.49 5.80
CA PHE A 172 11.77 -10.13 6.15
C PHE A 172 11.93 -9.92 7.66
N ASP A 173 12.68 -8.89 8.04
CA ASP A 173 12.85 -8.50 9.43
C ASP A 173 11.94 -7.31 9.77
N ALA A 174 10.79 -7.62 10.35
CA ALA A 174 9.80 -6.63 10.74
C ALA A 174 10.33 -5.58 11.75
N LYS A 175 11.33 -5.94 12.57
CA LYS A 175 11.88 -5.03 13.59
C LYS A 175 12.74 -3.92 12.98
N THR A 176 13.36 -4.19 11.84
CA THR A 176 14.24 -3.24 11.15
C THR A 176 13.60 -2.65 9.90
N TYR A 177 12.33 -3.01 9.64
CA TYR A 177 11.60 -2.51 8.48
C TYR A 177 11.48 -0.98 8.53
N ARG A 178 11.79 -0.37 7.40
CA ARG A 178 11.71 1.07 7.16
C ARG A 178 11.69 1.35 5.68
N THR A 179 11.16 2.47 5.29
CA THR A 179 11.42 3.03 3.96
C THR A 179 12.90 3.41 3.89
N LYS A 180 13.68 2.68 3.08
CA LYS A 180 15.10 2.93 2.91
C LYS A 180 15.32 4.15 2.03
N PRO A 181 16.40 4.95 2.25
CA PRO A 181 16.73 6.07 1.39
C PRO A 181 17.01 5.61 -0.04
N TRP A 182 16.64 6.47 -1.00
CA TRP A 182 16.94 6.27 -2.42
C TRP A 182 17.41 7.56 -3.07
N THR A 183 17.95 7.46 -4.29
CA THR A 183 18.45 8.62 -5.04
C THR A 183 17.50 8.94 -6.20
N ILE A 184 16.96 10.16 -6.22
CA ILE A 184 16.24 10.68 -7.37
C ILE A 184 17.24 10.99 -8.47
N THR A 185 17.13 10.33 -9.63
CA THR A 185 18.07 10.49 -10.74
C THR A 185 17.61 11.53 -11.76
N LYS A 186 16.29 11.81 -11.79
CA LYS A 186 15.71 12.84 -12.65
C LYS A 186 14.45 13.40 -12.03
N TYR A 187 14.30 14.72 -12.07
CA TYR A 187 13.05 15.39 -11.75
C TYR A 187 12.16 15.49 -12.99
N VAL A 188 10.86 15.38 -12.77
CA VAL A 188 9.81 15.50 -13.78
C VAL A 188 8.78 16.54 -13.36
N HIS A 189 8.05 17.07 -14.34
CA HIS A 189 7.07 18.14 -14.15
C HIS A 189 5.76 17.81 -14.86
N ASP A 190 4.74 18.60 -14.59
CA ASP A 190 3.46 18.50 -15.26
C ASP A 190 3.60 18.66 -16.79
N GLY A 191 3.04 17.75 -17.56
CA GLY A 191 3.11 17.73 -19.02
C GLY A 191 4.37 17.08 -19.60
N ASP A 192 5.35 16.72 -18.78
CA ASP A 192 6.49 15.92 -19.26
C ASP A 192 6.03 14.56 -19.80
N THR A 193 6.86 13.98 -20.68
CA THR A 193 6.61 12.63 -21.20
C THR A 193 7.77 11.69 -20.94
N ILE A 194 7.43 10.41 -20.77
CA ILE A 194 8.39 9.31 -20.74
C ILE A 194 8.19 8.48 -22.01
N GLU A 195 9.22 8.47 -22.85
CA GLU A 195 9.24 7.68 -24.07
C GLU A 195 9.72 6.26 -23.79
N LEU A 196 8.89 5.27 -24.13
CA LEU A 196 9.18 3.85 -24.00
C LEU A 196 9.36 3.19 -25.39
N ASP A 197 9.71 3.98 -26.39
CA ASP A 197 9.96 3.65 -27.80
C ASP A 197 8.72 3.19 -28.59
N SER A 198 7.77 2.51 -27.99
CA SER A 198 6.47 2.14 -28.59
C SER A 198 5.28 2.84 -27.91
N ARG A 199 5.52 3.54 -26.80
CA ARG A 199 4.51 4.21 -25.98
C ARG A 199 5.07 5.51 -25.41
N THR A 200 4.23 6.53 -25.42
CA THR A 200 4.51 7.81 -24.76
C THR A 200 3.61 7.93 -23.55
N ILE A 201 4.19 8.04 -22.38
CA ILE A 201 3.47 8.20 -21.11
C ILE A 201 3.56 9.65 -20.68
N GLU A 202 2.42 10.35 -20.65
CA GLU A 202 2.29 11.74 -20.21
C GLU A 202 2.14 11.79 -18.67
N ILE A 203 2.87 12.70 -18.04
CA ILE A 203 2.79 12.98 -16.60
C ILE A 203 1.79 14.10 -16.36
N ILE A 204 0.85 13.88 -15.46
CA ILE A 204 -0.18 14.85 -15.08
C ILE A 204 -0.04 15.10 -13.58
N SER A 205 0.38 16.31 -13.20
CA SER A 205 0.43 16.70 -11.79
C SER A 205 -0.99 16.80 -11.22
N THR A 206 -1.21 16.10 -10.10
CA THR A 206 -2.51 16.02 -9.41
C THR A 206 -2.35 16.21 -7.90
N PRO A 207 -1.76 17.34 -7.45
CA PRO A 207 -1.55 17.55 -6.02
C PRO A 207 -2.87 17.58 -5.25
N GLY A 208 -2.81 17.19 -3.98
CA GLY A 208 -3.97 17.23 -3.09
C GLY A 208 -3.98 16.10 -2.09
N HIS A 209 -3.84 14.84 -2.50
CA HIS A 209 -3.52 13.74 -1.59
C HIS A 209 -2.15 14.00 -0.95
N THR A 210 -1.15 14.22 -1.79
CA THR A 210 0.16 14.77 -1.43
C THR A 210 0.55 15.94 -2.36
N PRO A 211 1.56 16.76 -2.00
CA PRO A 211 2.06 17.82 -2.87
C PRO A 211 2.70 17.34 -4.18
N ASP A 212 3.26 16.12 -4.20
CA ASP A 212 3.97 15.52 -5.32
C ASP A 212 3.13 14.51 -6.12
N ALA A 213 1.84 14.40 -5.82
CA ALA A 213 0.97 13.43 -6.48
C ALA A 213 0.86 13.67 -7.98
N ILE A 214 0.98 12.58 -8.75
CA ILE A 214 0.83 12.55 -10.22
C ILE A 214 -0.07 11.42 -10.66
N CYS A 215 -0.66 11.62 -11.83
CA CYS A 215 -1.29 10.59 -12.65
C CYS A 215 -0.48 10.39 -13.93
N LEU A 216 -0.61 9.22 -14.55
CA LEU A 216 0.01 8.95 -15.85
C LEU A 216 -1.07 8.69 -16.88
N ARG A 217 -0.83 9.18 -18.11
CA ARG A 217 -1.73 8.97 -19.22
C ARG A 217 -1.02 8.31 -20.38
N ASP A 218 -1.52 7.16 -20.80
CA ASP A 218 -1.18 6.53 -22.07
C ASP A 218 -2.32 6.79 -23.08
N ARG A 219 -2.16 7.82 -23.88
CA ARG A 219 -3.20 8.24 -24.83
C ARG A 219 -3.49 7.17 -25.88
N ALA A 220 -2.46 6.50 -26.36
CA ALA A 220 -2.59 5.52 -27.45
C ALA A 220 -3.45 4.33 -27.02
N ASN A 221 -3.33 3.89 -25.78
CA ASN A 221 -4.07 2.76 -25.22
C ASN A 221 -5.34 3.19 -24.46
N GLY A 222 -5.51 4.49 -24.18
CA GLY A 222 -6.62 5.05 -23.42
C GLY A 222 -6.54 4.69 -21.94
N LEU A 223 -5.35 4.58 -21.36
CA LEU A 223 -5.13 4.27 -19.95
C LEU A 223 -4.86 5.54 -19.16
N LEU A 224 -5.43 5.62 -17.96
CA LEU A 224 -5.18 6.68 -16.99
C LEU A 224 -4.87 6.06 -15.64
N PHE A 225 -3.60 6.12 -15.23
CA PHE A 225 -3.13 5.69 -13.91
C PHE A 225 -3.31 6.84 -12.94
N THR A 226 -4.05 6.62 -11.88
CA THR A 226 -4.52 7.70 -11.00
C THR A 226 -3.84 7.74 -9.63
N GLY A 227 -2.94 6.79 -9.34
CA GLY A 227 -2.33 6.71 -8.01
C GLY A 227 -3.40 6.81 -6.93
N ASP A 228 -3.14 7.64 -5.92
CA ASP A 228 -4.05 7.91 -4.82
C ASP A 228 -4.97 9.11 -5.04
N THR A 229 -4.87 9.76 -6.19
CA THR A 229 -5.86 10.77 -6.56
C THR A 229 -7.25 10.14 -6.74
N TYR A 230 -7.30 8.91 -7.26
CA TYR A 230 -8.51 8.09 -7.28
C TYR A 230 -8.17 6.59 -7.36
N TYR A 231 -8.82 5.80 -6.54
CA TYR A 231 -8.90 4.34 -6.64
C TYR A 231 -10.27 3.86 -6.13
N PRO A 232 -10.75 2.68 -6.53
CA PRO A 232 -12.11 2.23 -6.22
C PRO A 232 -12.24 1.67 -4.79
N ALA A 233 -11.88 2.48 -3.81
CA ALA A 233 -12.04 2.25 -2.38
C ALA A 233 -12.19 3.59 -1.63
N ALA A 234 -12.01 3.61 -0.32
CA ALA A 234 -12.06 4.85 0.47
C ALA A 234 -10.79 5.68 0.22
N ILE A 235 -10.93 6.85 -0.38
CA ILE A 235 -9.83 7.75 -0.74
C ILE A 235 -9.33 8.48 0.52
N TRP A 236 -8.04 8.44 0.77
CA TRP A 236 -7.41 8.98 1.98
C TRP A 236 -7.03 10.45 1.81
N LEU A 237 -7.70 11.33 2.54
CA LEU A 237 -7.51 12.79 2.49
C LEU A 237 -7.46 13.40 3.91
N TYR A 238 -6.70 12.78 4.82
CA TYR A 238 -6.66 13.19 6.23
C TYR A 238 -5.24 13.45 6.76
N ARG A 239 -4.22 13.19 5.97
CA ARG A 239 -2.82 13.42 6.37
C ARG A 239 -2.52 14.92 6.43
N PRO A 240 -1.50 15.35 7.21
CA PRO A 240 -1.12 16.77 7.35
C PRO A 240 -0.74 17.45 6.04
N GLU A 241 -0.16 16.69 5.09
CA GLU A 241 0.25 17.16 3.76
C GLU A 241 -0.90 17.28 2.76
N THR A 242 -2.10 16.84 3.12
CA THR A 242 -3.28 16.87 2.23
C THR A 242 -3.80 18.30 2.04
N ASP A 243 -3.96 18.69 0.77
CA ASP A 243 -4.62 19.95 0.38
C ASP A 243 -5.93 19.65 -0.36
N LEU A 244 -7.06 19.80 0.33
CA LEU A 244 -8.39 19.56 -0.22
C LEU A 244 -8.78 20.55 -1.34
N HIS A 245 -8.15 21.73 -1.41
CA HIS A 245 -8.40 22.69 -2.50
C HIS A 245 -7.65 22.29 -3.76
N ALA A 246 -6.39 21.91 -3.63
CA ALA A 246 -5.59 21.34 -4.72
C ALA A 246 -6.24 20.05 -5.24
N TYR A 247 -6.67 19.15 -4.33
CA TYR A 247 -7.37 17.92 -4.69
C TYR A 247 -8.62 18.18 -5.54
N ALA A 248 -9.45 19.18 -5.16
CA ALA A 248 -10.63 19.53 -5.97
C ALA A 248 -10.28 19.92 -7.41
N LYS A 249 -9.18 20.66 -7.63
CA LYS A 249 -8.69 21.01 -8.95
C LYS A 249 -8.17 19.80 -9.72
N SER A 250 -7.43 18.94 -9.05
CA SER A 250 -6.86 17.72 -9.61
C SER A 250 -7.94 16.77 -10.12
N ILE A 251 -8.97 16.48 -9.33
CA ILE A 251 -10.07 15.60 -9.77
C ILE A 251 -10.94 16.23 -10.87
N ALA A 252 -11.09 17.56 -10.91
CA ALA A 252 -11.76 18.23 -12.02
C ALA A 252 -10.96 18.07 -13.33
N ARG A 253 -9.62 18.15 -13.27
CA ARG A 253 -8.73 17.87 -14.39
C ARG A 253 -8.88 16.43 -14.88
N LEU A 254 -8.89 15.44 -13.98
CA LEU A 254 -9.08 14.03 -14.32
C LEU A 254 -10.46 13.77 -14.93
N ALA A 255 -11.52 14.38 -14.40
CA ALA A 255 -12.87 14.26 -14.96
C ALA A 255 -12.96 14.76 -16.42
N ALA A 256 -12.21 15.82 -16.77
CA ALA A 256 -12.13 16.30 -18.14
C ALA A 256 -11.42 15.31 -19.10
N LEU A 257 -10.62 14.39 -18.57
CA LEU A 257 -9.96 13.33 -19.35
C LEU A 257 -10.83 12.08 -19.51
N ALA A 258 -11.86 11.90 -18.71
CA ALA A 258 -12.72 10.72 -18.71
C ALA A 258 -13.26 10.34 -20.11
N PRO A 259 -13.73 11.28 -20.97
CA PRO A 259 -14.21 10.95 -22.31
C PRO A 259 -13.15 10.33 -23.24
N GLN A 260 -11.87 10.52 -22.95
CA GLN A 260 -10.74 10.03 -23.74
C GLN A 260 -10.05 8.83 -23.08
N THR A 261 -10.57 8.38 -21.92
CA THR A 261 -10.04 7.27 -21.14
C THR A 261 -10.90 6.03 -21.37
N LYS A 262 -10.27 4.88 -21.55
CA LYS A 262 -10.96 3.58 -21.63
C LYS A 262 -10.95 2.86 -20.30
N ILE A 263 -9.83 2.95 -19.58
CA ILE A 263 -9.60 2.27 -18.29
C ILE A 263 -8.94 3.25 -17.34
N VAL A 264 -9.50 3.39 -16.14
CA VAL A 264 -8.88 4.05 -14.99
C VAL A 264 -8.16 2.98 -14.18
N ILE A 265 -6.94 3.28 -13.77
CA ILE A 265 -6.03 2.35 -13.09
C ILE A 265 -5.60 2.98 -11.76
N GLY A 266 -6.14 2.47 -10.65
CA GLY A 266 -5.90 2.97 -9.29
C GLY A 266 -4.78 2.22 -8.57
N ALA A 267 -4.23 2.79 -7.50
CA ALA A 267 -3.09 2.22 -6.81
C ALA A 267 -3.43 1.27 -5.63
N HIS A 268 -4.70 1.13 -5.29
CA HIS A 268 -5.11 0.30 -4.14
C HIS A 268 -6.33 -0.58 -4.43
N ASN A 269 -6.42 -1.71 -3.74
CA ASN A 269 -7.53 -2.65 -3.66
C ASN A 269 -7.95 -3.29 -4.99
N ILE A 270 -8.36 -2.52 -5.99
CA ILE A 270 -8.87 -2.98 -7.29
C ILE A 270 -8.12 -2.23 -8.40
N PRO A 271 -7.46 -2.93 -9.34
CA PRO A 271 -6.54 -2.31 -10.28
C PRO A 271 -7.24 -1.51 -11.39
N VAL A 272 -8.50 -1.81 -11.72
CA VAL A 272 -9.18 -1.21 -12.87
C VAL A 272 -10.59 -0.74 -12.52
N ALA A 273 -10.98 0.40 -13.11
CA ALA A 273 -12.32 0.96 -13.01
C ALA A 273 -12.76 1.58 -14.34
N PRO A 274 -14.08 1.71 -14.61
CA PRO A 274 -14.58 2.42 -15.79
C PRO A 274 -14.34 3.93 -15.66
N PRO A 275 -14.14 4.67 -16.77
CA PRO A 275 -13.87 6.11 -16.72
C PRO A 275 -15.04 6.95 -16.17
N SER A 276 -16.25 6.40 -16.11
CA SER A 276 -17.42 7.05 -15.50
C SER A 276 -17.20 7.41 -14.02
N VAL A 277 -16.33 6.69 -13.31
CA VAL A 277 -15.98 7.01 -11.92
C VAL A 277 -15.36 8.39 -11.77
N LEU A 278 -14.62 8.87 -12.76
CA LEU A 278 -14.00 10.19 -12.71
C LEU A 278 -15.03 11.30 -12.96
N SER A 279 -16.05 11.04 -13.78
CA SER A 279 -17.04 12.07 -14.16
C SER A 279 -17.89 12.54 -12.98
N GLY A 280 -18.21 11.65 -12.04
CA GLY A 280 -19.01 11.97 -10.85
C GLY A 280 -18.21 12.52 -9.67
N LEU A 281 -16.90 12.27 -9.65
CA LEU A 281 -16.03 12.52 -8.51
C LEU A 281 -15.97 14.02 -8.11
N PRO A 282 -15.83 15.01 -9.03
CA PRO A 282 -15.81 16.42 -8.63
C PRO A 282 -17.11 16.88 -7.96
N ALA A 283 -18.27 16.45 -8.48
CA ALA A 283 -19.57 16.80 -7.91
C ALA A 283 -19.76 16.14 -6.54
N ALA A 284 -19.37 14.90 -6.36
CA ALA A 284 -19.40 14.21 -5.08
C ALA A 284 -18.49 14.90 -4.05
N PHE A 285 -17.29 15.30 -4.45
CA PHE A 285 -16.36 16.00 -3.58
C PHE A 285 -16.83 17.43 -3.22
N ALA A 286 -17.46 18.14 -4.14
CA ALA A 286 -18.09 19.43 -3.86
C ALA A 286 -19.23 19.28 -2.85
N ASP A 287 -20.09 18.27 -2.98
CA ASP A 287 -21.14 17.96 -2.01
C ASP A 287 -20.58 17.55 -0.64
N LEU A 288 -19.49 16.77 -0.61
CA LEU A 288 -18.75 16.46 0.62
C LEU A 288 -18.29 17.73 1.34
N ARG A 289 -17.65 18.65 0.62
CA ARG A 289 -17.19 19.95 1.16
C ARG A 289 -18.31 20.86 1.62
N ALA A 290 -19.48 20.73 1.02
CA ALA A 290 -20.71 21.42 1.43
C ALA A 290 -21.42 20.77 2.63
N GLY A 291 -20.84 19.74 3.25
CA GLY A 291 -21.39 19.06 4.42
C GLY A 291 -22.57 18.14 4.13
N LYS A 292 -22.78 17.73 2.87
CA LYS A 292 -23.90 16.85 2.48
C LYS A 292 -23.59 15.35 2.63
N ALA A 293 -22.36 15.00 2.97
CA ALA A 293 -21.94 13.60 3.13
C ALA A 293 -22.37 13.04 4.48
N THR A 294 -22.60 11.73 4.52
CA THR A 294 -22.74 10.99 5.78
C THR A 294 -21.35 10.63 6.31
N CYS A 295 -20.98 11.23 7.44
CA CYS A 295 -19.68 10.99 8.06
C CYS A 295 -19.84 10.26 9.40
N LYS A 296 -18.93 9.31 9.67
CA LYS A 296 -18.83 8.56 10.94
C LYS A 296 -17.37 8.56 11.42
N PRO A 297 -17.11 8.60 12.73
CA PRO A 297 -15.77 8.31 13.25
C PRO A 297 -15.28 6.96 12.73
N ASP A 298 -13.99 6.87 12.38
CA ASP A 298 -13.37 5.63 11.91
C ASP A 298 -12.29 5.16 12.90
N SER A 299 -11.31 6.01 13.14
CA SER A 299 -10.23 5.80 14.11
C SER A 299 -9.81 7.15 14.71
N PRO A 300 -8.98 7.20 15.74
CA PRO A 300 -8.52 8.46 16.31
C PRO A 300 -7.99 9.41 15.24
N GLY A 301 -8.50 10.63 15.22
CA GLY A 301 -8.11 11.66 14.24
C GLY A 301 -8.70 11.49 12.83
N LYS A 302 -9.45 10.43 12.54
CA LYS A 302 -9.96 10.09 11.21
C LYS A 302 -11.47 9.83 11.22
N LYS A 303 -12.17 10.34 10.19
CA LYS A 303 -13.58 10.04 9.92
C LYS A 303 -13.77 9.53 8.49
N ARG A 304 -14.69 8.58 8.34
CA ARG A 304 -15.14 8.05 7.06
C ARG A 304 -16.39 8.78 6.61
N CYS A 305 -16.33 9.39 5.43
CA CYS A 305 -17.43 10.15 4.85
C CYS A 305 -17.87 9.51 3.54
N THR A 306 -19.14 9.17 3.42
CA THR A 306 -19.71 8.55 2.20
C THR A 306 -20.68 9.54 1.55
N ILE A 307 -20.53 9.71 0.26
CA ILE A 307 -21.39 10.54 -0.60
C ILE A 307 -21.53 9.90 -1.97
N ARG A 308 -22.77 9.64 -2.42
CA ARG A 308 -23.01 8.88 -3.66
C ARG A 308 -22.23 7.55 -3.64
N ASP A 309 -21.48 7.24 -4.69
CA ASP A 309 -20.67 6.02 -4.82
C ASP A 309 -19.23 6.18 -4.32
N TYR A 310 -18.92 7.29 -3.61
CA TYR A 310 -17.56 7.59 -3.14
C TYR A 310 -17.48 7.58 -1.63
N THR A 311 -16.35 7.12 -1.15
CA THR A 311 -15.98 7.19 0.26
C THR A 311 -14.65 7.91 0.41
N PHE A 312 -14.56 8.76 1.43
CA PHE A 312 -13.37 9.51 1.74
C PHE A 312 -13.02 9.36 3.22
N PHE A 313 -11.75 9.20 3.52
CA PHE A 313 -11.22 9.42 4.85
C PHE A 313 -10.75 10.87 4.98
N LEU A 314 -11.27 11.57 5.94
CA LEU A 314 -10.92 12.96 6.26
C LEU A 314 -10.40 13.06 7.68
N ALA A 315 -9.59 14.08 7.97
CA ALA A 315 -9.25 14.41 9.34
C ALA A 315 -10.54 14.65 10.15
N ALA A 316 -10.64 14.03 11.32
CA ALA A 316 -11.66 14.41 12.28
C ALA A 316 -11.31 15.83 12.74
N THR A 317 -12.26 16.74 12.68
CA THR A 317 -12.09 18.06 13.32
C THR A 317 -11.88 17.83 14.80
N PRO A 318 -10.92 18.50 15.47
CA PRO A 318 -10.74 18.38 16.91
C PRO A 318 -11.97 18.84 17.66
#